data_f14d2147633e5fa287f31a59763b9c1a
#
_entry.id   f14d2147633e5fa287f31a59763b9c1a
#
_cell.length_a   1.000
_cell.length_b   1.000
_cell.length_c   1.000
_cell.angle_alpha   90.00
_cell.angle_beta   90.00
_cell.angle_gamma   90.00
#
_symmetry.space_group_name_H-M   'P 1'
#
loop_
_entity.id
_entity.type
_entity.pdbx_description
1 polymer ?
#
loop_
_entity_poly.entity_id
_entity_poly.type
_entity_poly.pdbx_seq_one_letter_code
_entity_poly.pdbx_strand_id
1 'polypeptide(L)'
;MKKILSIVLSLLLVCSLAPISVFAASEDQSTAKVGVFVEVVDEDLSSRYDFSTPRRARSVVDLSTGQDTFTVGTLQANSTYRTNTYSITKSTIKIGLQSLAGASPHIKVTLYKSNGVSVAVTTMNLPRSSPMSGGTTYVSFTNLDTTYNYYAVIQNTDTVQTGTVLGVAMQK
;
A
#
# COMPACT_ATOMS: atom_id res chain seq x y z
N MET A 1 54.47 -4.15 -47.62
CA MET A 1 53.81 -3.42 -46.54
C MET A 1 52.33 -3.04 -46.86
N LYS A 2 51.99 -2.65 -48.08
CA LYS A 2 50.55 -2.25 -48.43
C LYS A 2 49.52 -3.37 -48.32
N LYS A 3 49.88 -4.64 -48.56
CA LYS A 3 48.95 -5.78 -48.48
C LYS A 3 48.59 -6.21 -47.05
N ILE A 4 49.51 -6.03 -46.09
CA ILE A 4 49.28 -6.35 -44.67
C ILE A 4 48.32 -5.30 -44.07
N LEU A 5 48.43 -4.04 -44.46
CA LEU A 5 47.58 -2.97 -43.98
C LEU A 5 46.12 -3.18 -44.39
N SER A 6 45.88 -3.70 -45.60
CA SER A 6 44.55 -3.98 -46.11
C SER A 6 43.87 -5.13 -45.36
N ILE A 7 44.63 -6.17 -44.95
CA ILE A 7 44.06 -7.30 -44.18
C ILE A 7 43.69 -6.87 -42.76
N VAL A 8 44.51 -6.03 -42.12
CA VAL A 8 44.23 -5.53 -40.75
C VAL A 8 43.01 -4.61 -40.77
N LEU A 9 42.86 -3.77 -41.81
CA LEU A 9 41.73 -2.88 -41.93
C LEU A 9 40.41 -3.63 -42.19
N SER A 10 40.43 -4.69 -43.01
CA SER A 10 39.26 -5.53 -43.22
C SER A 10 38.86 -6.35 -41.98
N LEU A 11 39.85 -6.79 -41.18
CA LEU A 11 39.57 -7.54 -39.92
C LEU A 11 38.93 -6.61 -38.86
N LEU A 12 39.36 -5.37 -38.77
CA LEU A 12 38.78 -4.37 -37.88
C LEU A 12 37.34 -4.02 -38.29
N LEU A 13 37.06 -3.98 -39.59
CA LEU A 13 35.72 -3.68 -40.09
C LEU A 13 34.73 -4.81 -39.86
N VAL A 14 35.20 -6.07 -39.89
CA VAL A 14 34.33 -7.23 -39.60
C VAL A 14 34.01 -7.36 -38.12
N CYS A 15 34.93 -6.97 -37.21
CA CYS A 15 34.64 -6.93 -35.77
C CYS A 15 33.65 -5.85 -35.36
N SER A 16 33.48 -4.78 -36.16
CA SER A 16 32.53 -3.71 -35.85
C SER A 16 31.08 -4.01 -36.30
N LEU A 17 30.86 -5.09 -37.03
CA LEU A 17 29.55 -5.54 -37.50
C LEU A 17 29.00 -6.74 -36.70
N ALA A 18 29.61 -7.08 -35.58
CA ALA A 18 28.93 -7.98 -34.66
C ALA A 18 27.59 -7.34 -34.28
N PRO A 19 26.45 -7.99 -34.53
CA PRO A 19 25.19 -7.47 -34.00
C PRO A 19 25.35 -7.46 -32.50
N ILE A 20 25.42 -6.28 -31.91
CA ILE A 20 25.10 -6.12 -30.52
C ILE A 20 23.64 -6.57 -30.45
N SER A 21 23.45 -7.84 -30.15
CA SER A 21 22.20 -8.32 -29.62
C SER A 21 22.01 -7.53 -28.33
N VAL A 22 21.46 -6.34 -28.44
CA VAL A 22 20.76 -5.72 -27.34
C VAL A 22 19.68 -6.74 -27.02
N PHE A 23 19.96 -7.62 -26.07
CA PHE A 23 18.92 -8.20 -25.28
C PHE A 23 18.24 -7.00 -24.64
N ALA A 24 17.36 -6.34 -25.39
CA ALA A 24 16.21 -5.75 -24.80
C ALA A 24 15.53 -6.93 -24.12
N ALA A 25 15.89 -7.20 -22.88
CA ALA A 25 15.00 -7.82 -21.96
C ALA A 25 13.74 -6.96 -22.00
N SER A 26 12.84 -7.35 -22.88
CA SER A 26 11.46 -6.94 -22.84
C SER A 26 10.92 -7.54 -21.55
N GLU A 27 11.31 -6.97 -20.42
CA GLU A 27 10.52 -7.06 -19.20
C GLU A 27 9.30 -6.14 -19.36
N ASP A 28 8.55 -6.43 -20.38
CA ASP A 28 7.16 -5.98 -20.46
C ASP A 28 6.29 -7.04 -19.74
N GLN A 29 6.68 -7.41 -18.52
CA GLN A 29 5.71 -7.73 -17.52
C GLN A 29 5.13 -6.38 -17.11
N SER A 30 4.07 -6.00 -17.83
CA SER A 30 3.09 -5.03 -17.36
C SER A 30 2.59 -5.51 -15.99
N THR A 31 3.39 -5.30 -14.95
CA THR A 31 2.92 -5.37 -13.58
C THR A 31 1.95 -4.21 -13.47
N ALA A 32 0.67 -4.53 -13.61
CA ALA A 32 -0.40 -3.55 -13.52
C ALA A 32 -0.13 -2.71 -12.27
N LYS A 33 0.12 -1.41 -12.48
CA LYS A 33 0.47 -0.51 -11.39
C LYS A 33 -0.63 -0.57 -10.35
N VAL A 34 -0.26 -0.73 -9.08
CA VAL A 34 -1.24 -0.71 -7.98
C VAL A 34 -2.01 0.60 -8.02
N GLY A 35 -3.32 0.50 -8.18
CA GLY A 35 -4.22 1.66 -8.13
C GLY A 35 -4.52 2.02 -6.67
N VAL A 36 -4.67 3.32 -6.40
CA VAL A 36 -5.04 3.83 -5.07
C VAL A 36 -6.23 4.76 -5.23
N PHE A 37 -7.31 4.47 -4.51
CA PHE A 37 -8.53 5.28 -4.51
C PHE A 37 -8.88 5.64 -3.08
N VAL A 38 -9.24 6.91 -2.85
CA VAL A 38 -9.66 7.41 -1.54
C VAL A 38 -11.09 7.91 -1.68
N GLU A 39 -11.97 7.47 -0.79
CA GLU A 39 -13.35 7.91 -0.71
C GLU A 39 -13.72 8.22 0.74
N VAL A 40 -14.58 9.21 0.94
CA VAL A 40 -15.16 9.51 2.24
C VAL A 40 -16.63 9.09 2.19
N VAL A 41 -17.01 8.27 3.16
CA VAL A 41 -18.38 7.74 3.29
C VAL A 41 -18.96 8.22 4.62
N ASP A 42 -20.20 8.64 4.62
CA ASP A 42 -20.95 8.96 5.84
C ASP A 42 -21.34 7.64 6.54
N GLU A 43 -20.40 7.08 7.23
CA GLU A 43 -20.52 5.79 7.92
C GLU A 43 -19.74 5.85 9.24
N ASP A 44 -20.39 5.39 10.30
CA ASP A 44 -19.77 5.24 11.62
C ASP A 44 -19.31 3.80 11.82
N LEU A 45 -17.99 3.61 11.82
CA LEU A 45 -17.37 2.28 12.04
C LEU A 45 -17.73 1.74 13.43
N SER A 46 -17.83 2.60 14.45
CA SER A 46 -18.11 2.16 15.83
C SER A 46 -19.49 1.55 15.99
N SER A 47 -20.45 1.95 15.15
CA SER A 47 -21.80 1.38 15.13
C SER A 47 -21.91 0.11 14.31
N ARG A 48 -21.01 -0.08 13.35
CA ARG A 48 -21.06 -1.19 12.38
C ARG A 48 -20.20 -2.38 12.76
N TYR A 49 -19.09 -2.14 13.45
CA TYR A 49 -18.11 -3.16 13.76
C TYR A 49 -17.80 -3.22 15.25
N ASP A 50 -17.49 -4.42 15.73
CA ASP A 50 -17.05 -4.63 17.11
C ASP A 50 -15.54 -4.37 17.25
N PHE A 51 -15.18 -3.38 18.03
CA PHE A 51 -13.82 -3.02 18.40
C PHE A 51 -13.43 -3.44 19.82
N SER A 52 -14.29 -4.16 20.52
CA SER A 52 -14.06 -4.61 21.90
C SER A 52 -13.02 -5.72 22.01
N THR A 53 -12.76 -6.42 20.89
CA THR A 53 -11.79 -7.53 20.88
C THR A 53 -10.38 -7.00 21.07
N PRO A 54 -9.67 -7.41 22.14
CA PRO A 54 -8.31 -6.95 22.37
C PRO A 54 -7.41 -7.39 21.23
N ARG A 55 -6.50 -6.50 20.83
CA ARG A 55 -5.55 -6.74 19.76
C ARG A 55 -4.72 -8.00 20.05
N ARG A 56 -4.87 -9.00 19.22
CA ARG A 56 -3.96 -10.15 19.22
C ARG A 56 -2.58 -9.72 18.70
N ALA A 57 -1.53 -10.46 19.13
CA ALA A 57 -0.22 -10.28 18.52
C ALA A 57 -0.33 -10.33 17.00
N ARG A 58 0.52 -9.56 16.29
CA ARG A 58 0.51 -9.48 14.83
C ARG A 58 0.38 -10.87 14.20
N SER A 59 -0.72 -11.10 13.52
CA SER A 59 -1.08 -12.38 12.92
C SER A 59 -1.32 -12.20 11.43
N VAL A 60 -1.37 -13.31 10.71
CA VAL A 60 -1.91 -13.34 9.35
C VAL A 60 -3.42 -13.51 9.48
N VAL A 61 -4.17 -12.57 8.89
CA VAL A 61 -5.63 -12.57 8.85
C VAL A 61 -6.05 -12.84 7.41
N ASP A 62 -6.91 -13.83 7.22
CA ASP A 62 -7.48 -14.14 5.91
C ASP A 62 -8.70 -13.25 5.66
N LEU A 63 -8.53 -12.26 4.76
CA LEU A 63 -9.63 -11.36 4.41
C LEU A 63 -10.67 -12.03 3.48
N SER A 64 -10.44 -13.25 2.98
CA SER A 64 -11.44 -13.97 2.21
C SER A 64 -12.61 -14.46 3.06
N THR A 65 -12.38 -14.68 4.35
CA THR A 65 -13.36 -15.19 5.31
C THR A 65 -14.04 -14.09 6.12
N GLY A 66 -13.59 -12.83 6.00
CA GLY A 66 -14.15 -11.71 6.77
C GLY A 66 -13.38 -10.42 6.66
N GLN A 67 -13.38 -9.69 7.75
CA GLN A 67 -12.68 -8.40 7.90
C GLN A 67 -11.83 -8.41 9.16
N ASP A 68 -10.83 -7.54 9.20
CA ASP A 68 -10.04 -7.27 10.40
C ASP A 68 -10.41 -5.90 10.97
N THR A 69 -10.82 -5.84 12.23
CA THR A 69 -11.07 -4.60 12.94
C THR A 69 -9.93 -4.31 13.89
N PHE A 70 -9.51 -3.05 13.96
CA PHE A 70 -8.38 -2.67 14.80
C PHE A 70 -8.54 -1.24 15.35
N THR A 71 -8.06 -1.05 16.56
CA THR A 71 -7.96 0.28 17.17
C THR A 71 -6.51 0.73 17.11
N VAL A 72 -6.28 1.84 16.42
CA VAL A 72 -4.93 2.44 16.33
C VAL A 72 -4.56 3.13 17.64
N GLY A 73 -5.56 3.54 18.42
CA GLY A 73 -5.35 4.40 19.59
C GLY A 73 -4.92 5.80 19.18
N THR A 74 -4.29 6.51 20.10
CA THR A 74 -3.74 7.85 19.84
C THR A 74 -2.35 7.73 19.23
N LEU A 75 -2.17 8.26 18.02
CA LEU A 75 -0.88 8.37 17.36
C LEU A 75 -0.22 9.70 17.71
N GLN A 76 0.96 9.65 18.31
CA GLN A 76 1.80 10.83 18.49
C GLN A 76 2.24 11.40 17.12
N ALA A 77 2.72 12.64 17.11
CA ALA A 77 3.28 13.25 15.89
C ALA A 77 4.33 12.34 15.25
N ASN A 78 4.23 12.13 13.96
CA ASN A 78 5.13 11.27 13.17
C ASN A 78 5.21 9.81 13.59
N SER A 79 4.39 9.35 14.55
CA SER A 79 4.36 7.95 14.96
C SER A 79 3.60 7.08 13.95
N THR A 80 3.86 5.78 14.02
CA THR A 80 3.29 4.81 13.09
C THR A 80 2.58 3.68 13.82
N TYR A 81 1.54 3.15 13.16
CA TYR A 81 0.86 1.93 13.54
C TYR A 81 0.92 0.94 12.37
N ARG A 82 1.30 -0.29 12.65
CA ARG A 82 1.28 -1.37 11.65
C ARG A 82 0.08 -2.29 11.93
N THR A 83 -0.71 -2.57 10.89
CA THR A 83 -1.83 -3.51 10.93
C THR A 83 -1.34 -4.96 11.07
N ASN A 84 -2.28 -5.90 11.19
CA ASN A 84 -2.02 -7.31 10.92
C ASN A 84 -1.53 -7.51 9.47
N THR A 85 -1.01 -8.70 9.20
CA THR A 85 -0.70 -9.10 7.83
C THR A 85 -1.93 -9.76 7.23
N TYR A 86 -2.28 -9.43 6.00
CA TYR A 86 -3.50 -9.87 5.33
C TYR A 86 -3.16 -10.84 4.22
N SER A 87 -3.77 -12.03 4.21
CA SER A 87 -3.87 -12.85 3.02
C SER A 87 -5.13 -12.49 2.24
N ILE A 88 -5.04 -12.49 0.92
CA ILE A 88 -6.11 -12.06 0.02
C ILE A 88 -6.29 -13.06 -1.11
N THR A 89 -7.52 -13.20 -1.57
CA THR A 89 -7.88 -13.98 -2.77
C THR A 89 -8.38 -13.10 -3.91
N LYS A 90 -8.72 -11.85 -3.61
CA LYS A 90 -9.08 -10.81 -4.59
C LYS A 90 -7.99 -9.75 -4.65
N SER A 91 -7.81 -9.15 -5.81
CA SER A 91 -6.75 -8.17 -6.08
C SER A 91 -6.97 -6.79 -5.43
N THR A 92 -7.85 -6.68 -4.44
CA THR A 92 -8.20 -5.40 -3.79
C THR A 92 -8.23 -5.54 -2.29
N ILE A 93 -7.51 -4.65 -1.59
CA ILE A 93 -7.65 -4.41 -0.14
C ILE A 93 -8.27 -3.03 0.05
N LYS A 94 -9.31 -2.96 0.87
CA LYS A 94 -9.95 -1.71 1.29
C LYS A 94 -9.72 -1.52 2.78
N ILE A 95 -9.20 -0.35 3.18
CA ILE A 95 -8.95 0.03 4.57
C ILE A 95 -9.78 1.24 4.90
N GLY A 96 -10.69 1.11 5.85
CA GLY A 96 -11.48 2.22 6.40
C GLY A 96 -10.83 2.75 7.67
N LEU A 97 -10.76 4.06 7.81
CA LEU A 97 -10.24 4.76 8.98
C LEU A 97 -11.22 5.85 9.43
N GLN A 98 -11.49 5.90 10.72
CA GLN A 98 -12.35 6.89 11.36
C GLN A 98 -11.67 7.47 12.59
N SER A 99 -11.64 8.79 12.70
CA SER A 99 -11.16 9.48 13.91
C SER A 99 -12.31 9.65 14.88
N LEU A 100 -12.15 9.21 16.12
CA LEU A 100 -13.15 9.42 17.19
C LEU A 100 -12.98 10.75 17.95
N ALA A 101 -11.92 11.48 17.70
CA ALA A 101 -11.67 12.74 18.38
C ALA A 101 -11.83 13.93 17.44
N GLY A 102 -12.19 15.06 18.02
CA GLY A 102 -12.55 16.29 17.30
C GLY A 102 -11.46 16.95 16.43
N ALA A 103 -10.35 16.26 16.13
CA ALA A 103 -9.32 16.70 15.19
C ALA A 103 -9.48 15.95 13.86
N SER A 104 -9.13 16.61 12.76
CA SER A 104 -9.02 16.01 11.42
C SER A 104 -7.54 15.70 11.14
N PRO A 105 -6.99 14.56 11.60
CA PRO A 105 -5.58 14.30 11.41
C PRO A 105 -5.25 14.00 9.94
N HIS A 106 -4.05 14.42 9.53
CA HIS A 106 -3.46 14.01 8.27
C HIS A 106 -2.76 12.67 8.46
N ILE A 107 -3.24 11.67 7.74
CA ILE A 107 -2.77 10.30 7.85
C ILE A 107 -2.14 9.87 6.53
N LYS A 108 -0.95 9.30 6.61
CA LYS A 108 -0.31 8.59 5.50
C LYS A 108 -0.52 7.10 5.69
N VAL A 109 -1.06 6.45 4.68
CA VAL A 109 -1.21 4.99 4.63
C VAL A 109 -0.27 4.43 3.57
N THR A 110 0.61 3.53 3.96
CA THR A 110 1.53 2.83 3.06
C THR A 110 1.23 1.35 3.11
N LEU A 111 0.95 0.75 1.95
CA LEU A 111 0.77 -0.69 1.82
C LEU A 111 2.12 -1.35 1.49
N TYR A 112 2.42 -2.44 2.18
CA TYR A 112 3.62 -3.25 2.01
C TYR A 112 3.26 -4.69 1.69
N LYS A 113 4.06 -5.35 0.88
CA LYS A 113 4.12 -6.82 0.86
C LYS A 113 4.73 -7.32 2.16
N SER A 114 4.43 -8.56 2.54
CA SER A 114 4.94 -9.18 3.78
C SER A 114 6.48 -9.23 3.85
N ASN A 115 7.15 -9.18 2.71
CA ASN A 115 8.62 -9.11 2.61
C ASN A 115 9.18 -7.69 2.85
N GLY A 116 8.36 -6.71 3.17
CA GLY A 116 8.76 -5.33 3.48
C GLY A 116 8.82 -4.38 2.28
N VAL A 117 8.51 -4.85 1.08
CA VAL A 117 8.47 -3.98 -0.11
C VAL A 117 7.22 -3.12 -0.10
N SER A 118 7.39 -1.79 -0.14
CA SER A 118 6.29 -0.84 -0.30
C SER A 118 5.73 -0.92 -1.72
N VAL A 119 4.42 -1.07 -1.85
CA VAL A 119 3.74 -1.20 -3.15
C VAL A 119 2.87 -0.01 -3.50
N ALA A 120 2.37 0.71 -2.50
CA ALA A 120 1.55 1.90 -2.70
C ALA A 120 1.54 2.79 -1.45
N VAL A 121 1.33 4.07 -1.66
CA VAL A 121 1.23 5.08 -0.60
C VAL A 121 0.18 6.12 -0.96
N THR A 122 -0.55 6.57 0.06
CA THR A 122 -1.48 7.71 -0.05
C THR A 122 -1.48 8.52 1.22
N THR A 123 -1.85 9.79 1.11
CA THR A 123 -2.08 10.67 2.25
C THR A 123 -3.52 11.16 2.21
N MET A 124 -4.18 11.19 3.34
CA MET A 124 -5.58 11.59 3.46
C MET A 124 -5.83 12.35 4.76
N ASN A 125 -6.88 13.14 4.77
CA ASN A 125 -7.42 13.72 5.99
C ASN A 125 -8.55 12.81 6.47
N LEU A 126 -8.53 12.47 7.76
CA LEU A 126 -9.70 11.83 8.36
C LEU A 126 -10.71 12.94 8.71
N PRO A 127 -11.96 12.83 8.26
CA PRO A 127 -12.98 13.82 8.64
C PRO A 127 -13.17 13.80 10.16
N ARG A 128 -13.54 14.95 10.71
CA ARG A 128 -13.97 15.01 12.11
C ARG A 128 -15.19 14.13 12.27
N SER A 129 -15.15 13.21 13.20
CA SER A 129 -16.38 12.62 13.69
C SER A 129 -17.08 13.68 14.55
N SER A 130 -18.13 14.28 14.01
CA SER A 130 -19.13 14.93 14.82
C SER A 130 -19.91 13.83 15.55
N PRO A 131 -20.39 14.04 16.79
CA PRO A 131 -21.19 13.04 17.50
C PRO A 131 -22.46 12.60 16.75
N MET A 132 -22.77 13.22 15.60
CA MET A 132 -23.96 12.93 14.78
C MET A 132 -23.67 12.55 13.32
N SER A 133 -22.41 12.61 12.85
CA SER A 133 -22.07 12.22 11.48
C SER A 133 -20.60 11.79 11.45
N GLY A 134 -20.36 10.53 11.75
CA GLY A 134 -19.03 9.95 11.72
C GLY A 134 -18.63 9.58 10.30
N GLY A 135 -17.86 10.44 9.61
CA GLY A 135 -17.31 10.07 8.32
C GLY A 135 -16.17 9.08 8.43
N THR A 136 -16.21 8.05 7.61
CA THR A 136 -15.11 7.09 7.43
C THR A 136 -14.40 7.38 6.12
N THR A 137 -13.08 7.48 6.18
CA THR A 137 -12.26 7.55 4.97
C THR A 137 -11.79 6.15 4.62
N TYR A 138 -12.14 5.69 3.42
CA TYR A 138 -11.68 4.44 2.87
C TYR A 138 -10.56 4.68 1.86
N VAL A 139 -9.51 3.89 1.97
CA VAL A 139 -8.49 3.75 0.93
C VAL A 139 -8.57 2.34 0.34
N SER A 140 -8.69 2.26 -0.99
CA SER A 140 -8.70 1.02 -1.75
C SER A 140 -7.41 0.90 -2.54
N PHE A 141 -6.71 -0.23 -2.36
CA PHE A 141 -5.54 -0.62 -3.12
C PHE A 141 -5.95 -1.72 -4.08
N THR A 142 -5.84 -1.48 -5.38
CA THR A 142 -6.29 -2.39 -6.44
C THR A 142 -5.12 -2.94 -7.26
N ASN A 143 -5.39 -3.94 -8.08
CA ASN A 143 -4.36 -4.63 -8.90
C ASN A 143 -3.25 -5.25 -8.03
N LEU A 144 -3.60 -5.75 -6.86
CA LEU A 144 -2.68 -6.45 -5.98
C LEU A 144 -2.46 -7.88 -6.47
N ASP A 145 -1.23 -8.35 -6.36
CA ASP A 145 -0.87 -9.73 -6.63
C ASP A 145 -1.30 -10.62 -5.46
N THR A 146 -2.27 -11.51 -5.69
CA THR A 146 -2.85 -12.37 -4.65
C THR A 146 -1.91 -13.47 -4.13
N THR A 147 -0.73 -13.62 -4.72
CA THR A 147 0.29 -14.57 -4.23
C THR A 147 1.06 -14.04 -3.02
N TYR A 148 0.94 -12.74 -2.72
CA TYR A 148 1.58 -12.13 -1.57
C TYR A 148 0.59 -11.80 -0.46
N ASN A 149 1.09 -11.82 0.75
CA ASN A 149 0.41 -11.21 1.90
C ASN A 149 0.82 -9.73 2.02
N TYR A 150 -0.07 -8.92 2.60
CA TYR A 150 0.11 -7.47 2.71
C TYR A 150 -0.12 -6.99 4.14
N TYR A 151 0.48 -5.86 4.49
CA TYR A 151 0.14 -5.12 5.70
C TYR A 151 0.18 -3.62 5.41
N ALA A 152 -0.57 -2.85 6.17
CA ALA A 152 -0.53 -1.40 6.07
C ALA A 152 0.24 -0.79 7.25
N VAL A 153 0.92 0.31 6.96
CA VAL A 153 1.49 1.22 7.97
C VAL A 153 0.72 2.53 7.90
N ILE A 154 0.12 2.90 9.02
CA ILE A 154 -0.65 4.13 9.21
C ILE A 154 0.24 5.07 10.00
N GLN A 155 0.55 6.23 9.44
CA GLN A 155 1.42 7.24 10.03
C GLN A 155 0.64 8.54 10.25
N ASN A 156 0.74 9.11 11.45
CA ASN A 156 0.33 10.49 11.68
C ASN A 156 1.38 11.43 11.08
N THR A 157 1.00 12.26 10.13
CA THR A 157 1.92 13.24 9.49
C THR A 157 1.78 14.65 10.06
N ASP A 158 0.87 14.86 11.02
CA ASP A 158 0.74 16.13 11.72
C ASP A 158 1.80 16.30 12.80
N THR A 159 1.95 17.55 13.23
CA THR A 159 2.83 17.94 14.34
C THR A 159 2.17 17.72 15.72
N VAL A 160 0.90 17.36 15.73
CA VAL A 160 0.11 17.09 16.95
C VAL A 160 -0.34 15.63 16.97
N GLN A 161 -0.67 15.13 18.13
CA GLN A 161 -1.22 13.78 18.27
C GLN A 161 -2.62 13.67 17.67
N THR A 162 -2.97 12.51 17.14
CA THR A 162 -4.35 12.20 16.76
C THR A 162 -5.18 11.92 18.02
N GLY A 163 -6.51 11.94 17.87
CA GLY A 163 -7.36 11.18 18.78
C GLY A 163 -7.30 9.69 18.50
N THR A 164 -8.18 8.92 19.12
CA THR A 164 -8.35 7.51 18.83
C THR A 164 -8.84 7.33 17.40
N VAL A 165 -8.17 6.47 16.66
CA VAL A 165 -8.55 6.11 15.30
C VAL A 165 -8.99 4.65 15.27
N LEU A 166 -10.18 4.40 14.76
CA LEU A 166 -10.70 3.06 14.45
C LEU A 166 -10.33 2.69 13.03
N GLY A 167 -10.10 1.41 12.79
CA GLY A 167 -9.78 0.92 11.46
C GLY A 167 -10.44 -0.41 11.16
N VAL A 168 -10.77 -0.63 9.89
CA VAL A 168 -11.25 -1.90 9.35
C VAL A 168 -10.52 -2.21 8.05
N ALA A 169 -10.09 -3.45 7.88
CA ALA A 169 -9.52 -3.94 6.62
C ALA A 169 -10.40 -5.05 6.07
N MET A 170 -10.66 -5.02 4.77
CA MET A 170 -11.44 -6.01 4.04
C MET A 170 -10.94 -6.17 2.61
N GLN A 171 -11.23 -7.29 1.96
CA GLN A 171 -11.08 -7.42 0.51
C GLN A 171 -12.42 -7.16 -0.20
N LYS A 172 -12.35 -6.69 -1.46
CA LYS A 172 -13.54 -6.32 -2.22
C LYS A 172 -13.53 -6.95 -3.62
#